data_91f7b8b6e4f7280845d8a35e9cafa0fc
#
_entry.id   91f7b8b6e4f7280845d8a35e9cafa0fc
#
_cell.length_a   1.000
_cell.length_b   1.000
_cell.length_c   1.000
_cell.angle_alpha   90.00
_cell.angle_beta   90.00
_cell.angle_gamma   90.00
#
_symmetry.space_group_name_H-M   'P 1'
#
loop_
_entity.id
_entity.type
_entity.pdbx_description
1 polymer ?
#
loop_
_entity_poly.entity_id
_entity_poly.type
_entity_poly.pdbx_seq_one_letter_code
_entity_poly.pdbx_strand_id
1 'polypeptide(L)'
;MQQNEELYYLIAGFLSDWCDIELFCDEFYKMYDLESQYCATNKAEEQALKELDMMAGRFSEFDEDFKKAPNVFFKEGEIRQKAEEIFRLFSNIKISKEEFFRFLKEQRGLNFPIGVDLGEGYVMCPNCSNAMKVDERQSVITCDNKYCITKLINPLAKLTLAEIESAKYNGQEAD
;
A
#
# COMPACT_ATOMS: atom_id res chain seq x y z
N MET A 1 6.74 -16.87 -11.02
CA MET A 1 7.02 -15.44 -11.26
C MET A 1 8.51 -15.24 -11.07
N GLN A 2 9.19 -14.50 -11.92
CA GLN A 2 10.61 -14.20 -11.70
C GLN A 2 10.68 -13.14 -10.59
N GLN A 3 11.63 -13.27 -9.66
CA GLN A 3 11.75 -12.40 -8.48
C GLN A 3 11.86 -10.90 -8.80
N ASN A 4 12.38 -10.57 -9.98
CA ASN A 4 12.44 -9.19 -10.44
C ASN A 4 11.05 -8.61 -10.77
N GLU A 5 10.08 -9.45 -11.14
CA GLU A 5 8.72 -8.99 -11.48
C GLU A 5 7.96 -8.52 -10.24
N GLU A 6 8.23 -9.10 -9.07
CA GLU A 6 7.52 -8.78 -7.84
C GLU A 6 7.78 -7.35 -7.35
N LEU A 7 9.03 -6.87 -7.44
CA LEU A 7 9.35 -5.46 -7.15
C LEU A 7 8.60 -4.51 -8.07
N TYR A 8 8.51 -4.85 -9.35
CA TYR A 8 7.78 -4.03 -10.31
C TYR A 8 6.27 -4.12 -10.13
N TYR A 9 5.74 -5.22 -9.60
CA TYR A 9 4.33 -5.29 -9.17
C TYR A 9 4.04 -4.31 -8.05
N LEU A 10 4.92 -4.26 -7.05
CA LEU A 10 4.79 -3.31 -5.95
C LEU A 10 4.88 -1.85 -6.43
N ILE A 11 5.86 -1.54 -7.28
CA ILE A 11 6.01 -0.21 -7.88
C ILE A 11 4.76 0.16 -8.71
N ALA A 12 4.26 -0.75 -9.54
CA ALA A 12 3.06 -0.52 -10.35
C ALA A 12 1.83 -0.25 -9.48
N GLY A 13 1.65 -1.01 -8.40
CA GLY A 13 0.56 -0.82 -7.45
C GLY A 13 0.62 0.54 -6.76
N PHE A 14 1.80 0.96 -6.35
CA PHE A 14 2.03 2.28 -5.75
C PHE A 14 1.76 3.42 -6.73
N LEU A 15 2.26 3.32 -7.95
CA LEU A 15 2.03 4.33 -8.99
C LEU A 15 0.57 4.41 -9.45
N SER A 16 -0.18 3.34 -9.27
CA SER A 16 -1.61 3.27 -9.58
C SER A 16 -2.52 3.65 -8.40
N ASP A 17 -1.97 4.11 -7.29
CA ASP A 17 -2.69 4.44 -6.04
C ASP A 17 -3.47 3.24 -5.45
N TRP A 18 -2.98 2.01 -5.65
CA TRP A 18 -3.56 0.80 -5.06
C TRP A 18 -3.00 0.45 -3.69
N CYS A 19 -1.91 1.06 -3.32
CA CYS A 19 -1.37 1.04 -1.96
C CYS A 19 -0.83 2.43 -1.59
N ASP A 20 -0.80 2.71 -0.29
CA ASP A 20 -0.24 3.94 0.25
C ASP A 20 1.29 3.89 0.32
N ILE A 21 1.88 5.04 0.67
CA ILE A 21 3.32 5.19 0.76
C ILE A 21 3.94 4.35 1.89
N GLU A 22 3.24 4.19 3.01
CA GLU A 22 3.75 3.43 4.16
C GLU A 22 3.90 1.96 3.79
N LEU A 23 2.83 1.38 3.22
CA LEU A 23 2.87 0.01 2.72
C LEU A 23 3.94 -0.19 1.66
N PHE A 24 4.02 0.75 0.71
CA PHE A 24 5.03 0.70 -0.32
C PHE A 24 6.45 0.66 0.25
N CYS A 25 6.78 1.59 1.15
CA CYS A 25 8.11 1.66 1.77
C CYS A 25 8.45 0.40 2.57
N ASP A 26 7.50 -0.09 3.38
CA ASP A 26 7.69 -1.28 4.20
C ASP A 26 7.94 -2.54 3.36
N GLU A 27 7.10 -2.77 2.34
CA GLU A 27 7.23 -3.95 1.49
C GLU A 27 8.43 -3.84 0.55
N PHE A 28 8.74 -2.64 0.04
CA PHE A 28 9.91 -2.43 -0.79
C PHE A 28 11.21 -2.76 -0.03
N TYR A 29 11.34 -2.27 1.20
CA TYR A 29 12.47 -2.58 2.07
C TYR A 29 12.59 -4.09 2.33
N LYS A 30 11.49 -4.77 2.66
CA LYS A 30 11.50 -6.22 2.89
C LYS A 30 11.95 -6.98 1.64
N MET A 31 11.41 -6.65 0.48
CA MET A 31 11.70 -7.34 -0.77
C MET A 31 13.12 -7.07 -1.26
N TYR A 32 13.57 -5.81 -1.18
CA TYR A 32 14.85 -5.39 -1.73
C TYR A 32 16.01 -5.72 -0.79
N ASP A 33 15.89 -5.41 0.50
CA ASP A 33 17.01 -5.44 1.45
C ASP A 33 17.05 -6.74 2.26
N LEU A 34 15.91 -7.27 2.72
CA LEU A 34 15.88 -8.44 3.60
C LEU A 34 15.82 -9.76 2.83
N GLU A 35 15.10 -9.86 1.75
CA GLU A 35 14.92 -11.10 1.01
C GLU A 35 16.04 -11.38 0.02
N SER A 36 16.92 -10.43 -0.21
CA SER A 36 18.22 -10.47 -0.95
C SER A 36 18.28 -11.37 -2.21
N GLN A 37 17.17 -11.55 -2.89
CA GLN A 37 17.07 -12.40 -4.07
C GLN A 37 16.92 -11.60 -5.36
N TYR A 38 16.95 -10.26 -5.26
CA TYR A 38 16.86 -9.40 -6.41
C TYR A 38 18.17 -9.45 -7.22
N CYS A 39 18.06 -9.77 -8.50
CA CYS A 39 19.16 -9.70 -9.44
C CYS A 39 18.86 -8.63 -10.49
N ALA A 40 19.45 -7.46 -10.35
CA ALA A 40 19.37 -6.43 -11.39
C ALA A 40 19.84 -6.96 -12.74
N THR A 41 19.15 -6.59 -13.81
CA THR A 41 19.54 -6.99 -15.17
C THR A 41 20.77 -6.23 -15.66
N ASN A 42 21.02 -5.07 -15.08
CA ASN A 42 22.19 -4.24 -15.37
C ASN A 42 22.50 -3.28 -14.21
N LYS A 43 23.70 -2.68 -14.25
CA LYS A 43 24.17 -1.75 -13.21
C LYS A 43 23.34 -0.48 -13.06
N ALA A 44 22.70 -0.01 -14.12
CA ALA A 44 21.87 1.18 -14.06
C ALA A 44 20.58 0.91 -13.29
N GLU A 45 19.97 -0.23 -13.51
CA GLU A 45 18.80 -0.70 -12.76
C GLU A 45 19.14 -0.91 -11.29
N GLU A 46 20.25 -1.59 -10.99
CA GLU A 46 20.74 -1.80 -9.64
C GLU A 46 20.91 -0.47 -8.88
N GLN A 47 21.58 0.49 -9.50
CA GLN A 47 21.80 1.80 -8.91
C GLN A 47 20.48 2.55 -8.65
N ALA A 48 19.56 2.51 -9.61
CA ALA A 48 18.28 3.19 -9.51
C ALA A 48 17.40 2.60 -8.38
N LEU A 49 17.35 1.27 -8.25
CA LEU A 49 16.62 0.60 -7.19
C LEU A 49 17.25 0.83 -5.82
N LYS A 50 18.57 0.86 -5.73
CA LYS A 50 19.28 1.21 -4.50
C LYS A 50 19.00 2.65 -4.05
N GLU A 51 18.87 3.57 -4.99
CA GLU A 51 18.45 4.94 -4.68
C GLU A 51 17.02 4.99 -4.17
N LEU A 52 16.11 4.24 -4.80
CA LEU A 52 14.71 4.16 -4.35
C LEU A 52 14.60 3.54 -2.96
N ASP A 53 15.37 2.48 -2.65
CA ASP A 53 15.44 1.87 -1.33
C ASP A 53 15.91 2.86 -0.27
N MET A 54 16.98 3.60 -0.55
CA MET A 54 17.46 4.66 0.34
C MET A 54 16.40 5.74 0.58
N MET A 55 15.65 6.12 -0.45
CA MET A 55 14.58 7.11 -0.34
C MET A 55 13.40 6.58 0.46
N ALA A 56 12.98 5.34 0.20
CA ALA A 56 11.90 4.68 0.93
C ALA A 56 12.22 4.52 2.42
N GLY A 57 13.45 4.10 2.75
CA GLY A 57 13.93 3.99 4.14
C GLY A 57 14.08 5.34 4.87
N ARG A 58 13.96 6.45 4.16
CA ARG A 58 14.00 7.82 4.70
C ARG A 58 12.73 8.61 4.43
N PHE A 59 11.65 7.91 4.17
CA PHE A 59 10.33 8.55 4.07
C PHE A 59 9.94 9.21 5.39
N SER A 60 9.40 10.42 5.33
CA SER A 60 8.71 11.06 6.45
C SER A 60 7.56 11.94 5.94
N GLU A 61 6.46 11.89 6.67
CA GLU A 61 5.33 12.82 6.46
C GLU A 61 5.42 14.07 7.35
N PHE A 62 6.34 14.08 8.35
CA PHE A 62 6.43 15.11 9.38
C PHE A 62 7.34 16.24 8.96
N ASP A 63 6.80 17.44 8.85
CA ASP A 63 7.60 18.67 8.54
C ASP A 63 8.71 18.93 9.56
N GLU A 64 8.58 18.43 10.78
CA GLU A 64 9.59 18.57 11.82
C GLU A 64 10.89 17.84 11.48
N ASP A 65 10.81 16.70 10.81
CA ASP A 65 11.97 15.90 10.42
C ASP A 65 12.80 16.65 9.37
N PHE A 66 12.12 17.30 8.43
CA PHE A 66 12.77 18.14 7.42
C PHE A 66 13.43 19.38 8.01
N LYS A 67 12.88 19.91 9.11
CA LYS A 67 13.49 21.04 9.84
C LYS A 67 14.72 20.60 10.63
N LYS A 68 14.66 19.44 11.28
CA LYS A 68 15.76 18.89 12.10
C LYS A 68 16.93 18.41 11.27
N ALA A 69 16.65 17.77 10.14
CA ALA A 69 17.66 17.19 9.27
C ALA A 69 17.35 17.50 7.79
N PRO A 70 17.66 18.71 7.32
CA PRO A 70 17.47 19.08 5.92
C PRO A 70 18.21 18.11 4.99
N ASN A 71 17.55 17.71 3.91
CA ASN A 71 18.08 16.80 2.88
C ASN A 71 18.35 15.36 3.32
N VAL A 72 17.82 14.93 4.46
CA VAL A 72 17.92 13.54 4.92
C VAL A 72 16.67 12.75 4.59
N PHE A 73 15.51 13.37 4.74
CA PHE A 73 14.22 12.74 4.53
C PHE A 73 13.62 13.07 3.17
N PHE A 74 12.75 12.20 2.70
CA PHE A 74 12.04 12.31 1.42
C PHE A 74 10.54 12.33 1.63
N LYS A 75 9.84 13.13 0.83
CA LYS A 75 8.37 13.16 0.77
C LYS A 75 7.85 12.12 -0.23
N GLU A 76 6.60 11.74 -0.08
CA GLU A 76 5.94 10.81 -0.98
C GLU A 76 6.12 11.19 -2.47
N GLY A 77 5.96 12.47 -2.81
CA GLY A 77 6.08 12.94 -4.19
C GLY A 77 7.46 12.68 -4.82
N GLU A 78 8.53 12.78 -4.03
CA GLU A 78 9.90 12.51 -4.49
C GLU A 78 10.12 11.00 -4.73
N ILE A 79 9.62 10.17 -3.81
CA ILE A 79 9.67 8.71 -3.91
C ILE A 79 8.85 8.24 -5.11
N ARG A 80 7.65 8.80 -5.31
CA ARG A 80 6.77 8.50 -6.44
C ARG A 80 7.43 8.86 -7.77
N GLN A 81 8.04 10.01 -7.86
CA GLN A 81 8.78 10.43 -9.06
C GLN A 81 9.93 9.47 -9.39
N LYS A 82 10.68 9.04 -8.38
CA LYS A 82 11.76 8.07 -8.57
C LYS A 82 11.23 6.70 -8.99
N ALA A 83 10.16 6.23 -8.37
CA ALA A 83 9.50 4.99 -8.72
C ALA A 83 8.98 5.00 -10.17
N GLU A 84 8.39 6.12 -10.62
CA GLU A 84 7.92 6.31 -11.98
C GLU A 84 9.07 6.27 -13.00
N GLU A 85 10.19 6.94 -12.69
CA GLU A 85 11.40 6.90 -13.52
C GLU A 85 11.90 5.47 -13.71
N ILE A 86 12.03 4.72 -12.62
CA ILE A 86 12.48 3.32 -12.63
C ILE A 86 11.51 2.46 -13.43
N PHE A 87 10.22 2.57 -13.16
CA PHE A 87 9.20 1.77 -13.84
C PHE A 87 9.22 2.00 -15.36
N ARG A 88 9.33 3.25 -15.77
CA ARG A 88 9.41 3.62 -17.19
C ARG A 88 10.67 3.10 -17.89
N LEU A 89 11.81 3.09 -17.19
CA LEU A 89 13.09 2.72 -17.80
C LEU A 89 13.33 1.21 -17.83
N PHE A 90 12.87 0.49 -16.81
CA PHE A 90 13.28 -0.90 -16.60
C PHE A 90 12.12 -1.90 -16.58
N SER A 91 10.88 -1.43 -16.66
CA SER A 91 9.71 -2.29 -16.66
C SER A 91 8.77 -2.01 -17.83
N ASN A 92 8.13 -3.07 -18.30
CA ASN A 92 7.02 -3.02 -19.24
C ASN A 92 5.82 -3.83 -18.73
N ILE A 93 5.83 -4.16 -17.44
CA ILE A 93 4.80 -4.97 -16.79
C ILE A 93 3.47 -4.23 -16.84
N LYS A 94 2.43 -4.98 -17.18
CA LYS A 94 1.04 -4.54 -17.08
C LYS A 94 0.35 -5.50 -16.13
N ILE A 95 -0.16 -4.98 -15.04
CA ILE A 95 -0.91 -5.76 -14.06
C ILE A 95 -2.29 -5.14 -13.86
N SER A 96 -3.26 -5.97 -13.58
CA SER A 96 -4.56 -5.53 -13.08
C SER A 96 -4.50 -5.31 -11.57
N LYS A 97 -5.48 -4.59 -11.06
CA LYS A 97 -5.63 -4.35 -9.63
C LYS A 97 -5.84 -5.67 -8.87
N GLU A 98 -6.60 -6.60 -9.45
CA GLU A 98 -6.84 -7.92 -8.88
C GLU A 98 -5.55 -8.76 -8.79
N GLU A 99 -4.70 -8.69 -9.79
CA GLU A 99 -3.39 -9.35 -9.79
C GLU A 99 -2.48 -8.76 -8.74
N PHE A 100 -2.46 -7.44 -8.58
CA PHE A 100 -1.70 -6.77 -7.53
C PHE A 100 -2.13 -7.23 -6.13
N PHE A 101 -3.42 -7.22 -5.83
CA PHE A 101 -3.90 -7.64 -4.53
C PHE A 101 -3.71 -9.14 -4.28
N ARG A 102 -3.82 -9.96 -5.32
CA ARG A 102 -3.48 -11.38 -5.23
C ARG A 102 -2.00 -11.57 -4.90
N PHE A 103 -1.11 -10.82 -5.54
CA PHE A 103 0.31 -10.79 -5.24
C PHE A 103 0.56 -10.44 -3.77
N LEU A 104 -0.01 -9.35 -3.27
CA LEU A 104 0.14 -8.95 -1.87
C LEU A 104 -0.34 -10.04 -0.90
N LYS A 105 -1.45 -10.68 -1.18
CA LYS A 105 -2.02 -11.72 -0.32
C LYS A 105 -1.22 -13.01 -0.38
N GLU A 106 -0.95 -13.52 -1.55
CA GLU A 106 -0.37 -14.86 -1.74
C GLU A 106 1.15 -14.88 -1.60
N GLN A 107 1.82 -13.84 -2.08
CA GLN A 107 3.27 -13.77 -2.08
C GLN A 107 3.81 -13.00 -0.87
N ARG A 108 3.07 -12.00 -0.40
CA ARG A 108 3.51 -11.17 0.72
C ARG A 108 2.85 -11.52 2.05
N GLY A 109 1.90 -12.43 2.05
CA GLY A 109 1.19 -12.87 3.26
C GLY A 109 0.42 -11.75 3.96
N LEU A 110 0.15 -10.67 3.23
CA LEU A 110 -0.52 -9.52 3.78
C LEU A 110 -2.01 -9.83 3.91
N ASN A 111 -2.43 -10.08 5.13
CA ASN A 111 -3.84 -10.17 5.49
C ASN A 111 -4.42 -8.76 5.59
N PHE A 112 -4.52 -8.14 4.51
CA PHE A 112 -5.27 -6.94 4.43
C PHE A 112 -6.76 -7.24 4.54
N PRO A 113 -7.57 -6.26 5.01
CA PRO A 113 -8.92 -6.10 4.52
C PRO A 113 -8.89 -5.67 3.04
N ILE A 114 -7.89 -6.03 2.37
CA ILE A 114 -7.55 -5.88 0.98
C ILE A 114 -8.30 -6.94 0.22
N GLY A 115 -8.73 -6.62 -0.81
CA GLY A 115 -9.72 -7.15 -1.68
C GLY A 115 -10.83 -6.15 -1.67
N VAL A 116 -10.58 -5.06 -0.93
CA VAL A 116 -11.35 -3.86 -1.11
C VAL A 116 -10.86 -3.25 -2.40
N ASP A 117 -11.47 -3.66 -3.47
CA ASP A 117 -11.51 -2.81 -4.61
C ASP A 117 -12.19 -1.51 -4.17
N LEU A 118 -11.50 -0.40 -4.37
CA LEU A 118 -11.96 0.95 -4.04
C LEU A 118 -13.11 1.42 -4.94
N GLY A 119 -13.84 0.54 -5.50
CA GLY A 119 -15.02 0.82 -6.26
C GLY A 119 -16.22 0.14 -5.64
N GLU A 120 -16.50 -1.01 -6.06
CA GLU A 120 -17.55 -1.89 -5.55
C GLU A 120 -16.93 -3.27 -5.35
N GLY A 121 -17.09 -3.85 -4.17
CA GLY A 121 -16.48 -5.14 -3.94
C GLY A 121 -16.90 -5.79 -2.63
N TYR A 122 -16.27 -6.92 -2.36
CA TYR A 122 -16.47 -7.68 -1.15
C TYR A 122 -15.13 -7.97 -0.48
N VAL A 123 -15.11 -7.90 0.84
CA VAL A 123 -13.97 -8.30 1.65
C VAL A 123 -14.41 -9.40 2.62
N MET A 124 -13.51 -10.33 2.90
CA MET A 124 -13.79 -11.36 3.89
C MET A 124 -13.48 -10.85 5.29
N CYS A 125 -14.42 -11.00 6.21
CA CYS A 125 -14.19 -10.70 7.61
C CYS A 125 -13.06 -11.59 8.16
N PRO A 126 -11.99 -11.04 8.74
CA PRO A 126 -10.87 -11.82 9.27
C PRO A 126 -11.26 -12.69 10.48
N ASN A 127 -12.35 -12.34 11.14
CA ASN A 127 -12.80 -13.04 12.35
C ASN A 127 -13.79 -14.19 12.06
N CYS A 128 -14.73 -13.97 11.13
CA CYS A 128 -15.79 -14.96 10.88
C CYS A 128 -15.92 -15.40 9.42
N SER A 129 -15.03 -14.93 8.57
CA SER A 129 -15.00 -15.22 7.12
C SER A 129 -16.28 -14.85 6.36
N ASN A 130 -17.15 -14.04 6.95
CA ASN A 130 -18.32 -13.53 6.25
C ASN A 130 -17.91 -12.54 5.17
N ALA A 131 -18.53 -12.59 4.00
CA ALA A 131 -18.29 -11.60 2.94
C ALA A 131 -18.99 -10.28 3.31
N MET A 132 -18.22 -9.21 3.36
CA MET A 132 -18.72 -7.87 3.65
C MET A 132 -18.69 -7.02 2.38
N LYS A 133 -19.77 -6.36 2.08
CA LYS A 133 -19.82 -5.40 0.97
C LYS A 133 -19.07 -4.12 1.37
N VAL A 134 -18.27 -3.63 0.45
CA VAL A 134 -17.48 -2.41 0.65
C VAL A 134 -17.85 -1.38 -0.40
N ASP A 135 -18.12 -0.18 0.06
CA ASP A 135 -18.31 1.00 -0.75
C ASP A 135 -17.06 1.90 -0.64
N GLU A 136 -16.67 2.52 -1.73
CA GLU A 136 -15.52 3.44 -1.78
C GLU A 136 -15.59 4.62 -0.80
N ARG A 137 -16.79 4.91 -0.29
CA ARG A 137 -17.06 5.99 0.67
C ARG A 137 -17.09 5.54 2.12
N GLN A 138 -17.01 4.24 2.36
CA GLN A 138 -17.01 3.72 3.73
C GLN A 138 -15.61 3.72 4.32
N SER A 139 -15.36 4.56 5.30
CA SER A 139 -14.12 4.54 6.10
C SER A 139 -14.08 3.39 7.09
N VAL A 140 -15.24 2.96 7.58
CA VAL A 140 -15.38 1.84 8.50
C VAL A 140 -16.36 0.84 7.91
N ILE A 141 -15.89 -0.39 7.76
CA ILE A 141 -16.66 -1.52 7.27
C ILE A 141 -17.02 -2.36 8.49
N THR A 142 -18.30 -2.52 8.75
CA THR A 142 -18.80 -3.36 9.84
C THR A 142 -19.24 -4.71 9.30
N CYS A 143 -18.87 -5.78 9.99
CA CYS A 143 -19.28 -7.12 9.59
C CYS A 143 -20.78 -7.30 9.69
N ASP A 144 -21.42 -7.77 8.61
CA ASP A 144 -22.87 -8.00 8.53
C ASP A 144 -23.35 -9.20 9.35
N ASN A 145 -22.43 -10.04 9.83
CA ASN A 145 -22.77 -11.16 10.69
C ASN A 145 -23.12 -10.64 12.08
N LYS A 146 -24.39 -10.78 12.47
CA LYS A 146 -24.94 -10.30 13.75
C LYS A 146 -24.22 -10.77 15.01
N TYR A 147 -23.42 -11.83 14.90
CA TYR A 147 -22.59 -12.35 15.99
C TYR A 147 -21.14 -11.89 15.93
N CYS A 148 -20.79 -11.05 14.97
CA CYS A 148 -19.44 -10.58 14.74
C CYS A 148 -19.38 -9.06 14.89
N ILE A 149 -18.58 -8.59 15.82
CA ILE A 149 -18.41 -7.16 16.11
C ILE A 149 -17.21 -6.55 15.35
N THR A 150 -16.64 -7.28 14.39
CA THR A 150 -15.46 -6.84 13.67
C THR A 150 -15.75 -5.60 12.84
N LYS A 151 -14.94 -4.57 13.05
CA LYS A 151 -14.91 -3.36 12.24
C LYS A 151 -13.54 -3.27 11.57
N LEU A 152 -13.53 -2.98 10.29
CA LEU A 152 -12.31 -2.77 9.52
C LEU A 152 -12.23 -1.31 9.09
N ILE A 153 -11.03 -0.75 9.12
CA ILE A 153 -10.77 0.57 8.58
C ILE A 153 -10.42 0.40 7.10
N ASN A 154 -11.11 1.13 6.24
CA ASN A 154 -10.75 1.24 4.83
C ASN A 154 -9.80 2.43 4.65
N PRO A 155 -8.48 2.21 4.56
CA PRO A 155 -7.49 3.29 4.47
C PRO A 155 -7.57 4.06 3.15
N LEU A 156 -8.27 3.50 2.18
CA LEU A 156 -8.38 4.04 0.84
C LEU A 156 -9.75 4.72 0.60
N ALA A 157 -10.58 4.83 1.65
CA ALA A 157 -11.84 5.54 1.53
C ALA A 157 -11.59 7.02 1.21
N LYS A 158 -12.09 7.47 0.07
CA LYS A 158 -12.08 8.88 -0.34
C LYS A 158 -13.08 9.68 0.48
N LEU A 159 -12.77 9.90 1.75
CA LEU A 159 -13.64 10.62 2.67
C LEU A 159 -13.17 12.06 2.83
N THR A 160 -14.12 12.94 2.98
CA THR A 160 -13.86 14.29 3.49
C THR A 160 -13.49 14.21 4.98
N LEU A 161 -12.72 15.19 5.46
CA LEU A 161 -12.38 15.29 6.89
C LEU A 161 -13.63 15.24 7.81
N ALA A 162 -14.73 15.86 7.38
CA ALA A 162 -15.99 15.85 8.10
C ALA A 162 -16.62 14.44 8.20
N GLU A 163 -16.50 13.64 7.15
CA GLU A 163 -16.98 12.24 7.15
C GLU A 163 -16.12 11.36 8.04
N ILE A 164 -14.81 11.59 8.08
CA ILE A 164 -13.87 10.89 8.97
C ILE A 164 -14.18 11.21 10.45
N GLU A 165 -14.44 12.47 10.76
CA GLU A 165 -14.80 12.89 12.12
C GLU A 165 -16.16 12.31 12.56
N SER A 166 -17.15 12.32 11.67
CA SER A 166 -18.46 11.72 11.91
C SER A 166 -18.38 10.20 12.15
N ALA A 167 -17.53 9.51 11.38
CA ALA A 167 -17.32 8.06 11.53
C ALA A 167 -16.65 7.72 12.87
N LYS A 168 -15.73 8.55 13.36
CA LYS A 168 -15.10 8.41 14.68
C LYS A 168 -16.11 8.57 15.82
N TYR A 169 -17.02 9.51 15.68
CA TYR A 169 -18.03 9.78 16.70
C TYR A 169 -19.03 8.63 16.86
N ASN A 170 -19.49 8.07 15.74
CA ASN A 170 -20.41 6.92 15.72
C ASN A 170 -19.76 5.61 16.19
N GLY A 171 -18.43 5.53 16.20
CA GLY A 171 -17.69 4.37 16.72
C GLY A 171 -17.47 4.39 18.25
N GLN A 172 -17.73 5.50 18.91
CA GLN A 172 -17.54 5.65 20.37
C GLN A 172 -18.84 5.42 21.19
N GLU A 173 -19.99 5.30 20.55
CA GLU A 173 -21.28 5.07 21.23
C GLU A 173 -21.65 3.58 21.36
N ALA A 174 -20.74 2.67 21.16
CA ALA A 174 -20.98 1.22 21.25
C ALA A 174 -20.11 0.56 22.34
N ASP A 175 -20.08 1.16 23.54
CA ASP A 175 -19.68 0.54 24.81
C ASP A 175 -20.90 0.32 25.72
#